data_f837fd22d736395aedb11c8ad448c5ea
#
_entry.id   f837fd22d736395aedb11c8ad448c5ea
#
_cell.length_a   1.000
_cell.length_b   1.000
_cell.length_c   1.000
_cell.angle_alpha   90.00
_cell.angle_beta   90.00
_cell.angle_gamma   90.00
#
_symmetry.space_group_name_H-M   'P 1'
#
loop_
_entity.id
_entity.type
_entity.pdbx_description
1 polymer ?
#
loop_
_entity_poly.entity_id
_entity_poly.type
_entity_poly.pdbx_seq_one_letter_code
_entity_poly.pdbx_strand_id
1 'polypeptide(L)'
;MGAVDKIHKVFSLLDNTDSIKAFLTWPKFSLTSFTVVSRLAKQGKLPNTVLDVGAHTGQFTVASAKLFPGVEVHSFEPVPHSVERLRKNVSKLEHVTVYPFALGDREGELTLRVNADSQQSSILPLAQARRDAFPSARETHQIEVKVSTLDRVFAGIDFRPPVLLKLDVQGYEAHTMGGGTKTLQRVDYAIIEASFKPTYEGEPTFMDLARMMEERDFRFECPLNCYAVPRSGVIFEMDALFVRRS
;
A
#
# COMPACT_ATOMS: atom_id res chain seq x y z
N MET A 1 4.88 10.38 -16.41
CA MET A 1 5.20 11.41 -15.41
C MET A 1 5.90 12.57 -16.12
N GLY A 2 5.26 13.75 -16.20
CA GLY A 2 5.76 14.91 -16.96
C GLY A 2 6.94 15.58 -16.27
N ALA A 3 7.69 16.44 -17.02
CA ALA A 3 8.80 17.22 -16.48
C ALA A 3 8.37 18.10 -15.29
N VAL A 4 7.16 18.65 -15.31
CA VAL A 4 6.58 19.46 -14.23
C VAL A 4 6.39 18.64 -12.95
N ASP A 5 5.92 17.38 -13.03
CA ASP A 5 5.77 16.51 -11.85
C ASP A 5 7.12 16.17 -11.21
N LYS A 6 8.17 16.01 -12.05
CA LYS A 6 9.54 15.79 -11.55
C LYS A 6 10.06 17.03 -10.82
N ILE A 7 9.79 18.22 -11.36
CA ILE A 7 10.20 19.50 -10.77
C ILE A 7 9.49 19.72 -9.43
N HIS A 8 8.17 19.51 -9.36
CA HIS A 8 7.42 19.59 -8.09
C HIS A 8 7.92 18.59 -7.04
N LYS A 9 8.25 17.36 -7.43
CA LYS A 9 8.85 16.39 -6.50
C LYS A 9 10.23 16.82 -6.00
N VAL A 10 11.04 17.46 -6.84
CA VAL A 10 12.35 18.00 -6.43
C VAL A 10 12.18 19.16 -5.44
N PHE A 11 11.26 20.11 -5.71
CA PHE A 11 10.97 21.20 -4.77
C PHE A 11 10.43 20.68 -3.43
N SER A 12 9.50 19.71 -3.44
CA SER A 12 8.98 19.09 -2.21
C SER A 12 10.05 18.32 -1.42
N LEU A 13 11.11 17.84 -2.09
CA LEU A 13 12.28 17.27 -1.43
C LEU A 13 13.09 18.36 -0.72
N LEU A 14 13.25 19.54 -1.35
CA LEU A 14 14.07 20.64 -0.83
C LEU A 14 13.41 21.36 0.37
N ASP A 15 12.08 21.29 0.50
CA ASP A 15 11.34 21.92 1.60
C ASP A 15 11.52 21.20 2.95
N ASN A 16 12.15 20.01 2.98
CA ASN A 16 12.31 19.24 4.19
C ASN A 16 13.69 18.55 4.24
N THR A 17 14.55 18.99 5.16
CA THR A 17 15.90 18.45 5.36
C THR A 17 15.91 16.95 5.64
N ASP A 18 14.87 16.43 6.33
CA ASP A 18 14.74 15.00 6.64
C ASP A 18 14.45 14.18 5.38
N SER A 19 13.69 14.71 4.43
CA SER A 19 13.43 14.04 3.15
C SER A 19 14.68 13.99 2.27
N ILE A 20 15.52 15.01 2.28
CA ILE A 20 16.81 15.02 1.58
C ILE A 20 17.74 13.96 2.19
N LYS A 21 17.85 13.92 3.52
CA LYS A 21 18.65 12.92 4.22
C LYS A 21 18.16 11.50 3.90
N ALA A 22 16.86 11.29 3.93
CA ALA A 22 16.23 10.02 3.57
C ALA A 22 16.56 9.62 2.11
N PHE A 23 16.43 10.53 1.17
CA PHE A 23 16.78 10.30 -0.24
C PHE A 23 18.22 9.85 -0.43
N LEU A 24 19.16 10.44 0.31
CA LEU A 24 20.60 10.13 0.20
C LEU A 24 21.00 8.84 0.93
N THR A 25 20.25 8.42 1.96
CA THR A 25 20.71 7.36 2.87
C THR A 25 19.85 6.10 2.89
N TRP A 26 18.61 6.15 2.40
CA TRP A 26 17.73 4.98 2.43
C TRP A 26 17.99 4.05 1.24
N PRO A 27 17.93 2.74 1.45
CA PRO A 27 18.16 1.75 0.38
C PRO A 27 17.10 1.82 -0.73
N LYS A 28 15.87 2.26 -0.36
CA LYS A 28 14.77 2.51 -1.28
C LYS A 28 13.97 3.71 -0.78
N PHE A 29 14.15 4.86 -1.40
CA PHE A 29 13.40 6.06 -1.08
C PHE A 29 12.19 6.23 -2.01
N SER A 30 11.07 6.65 -1.44
CA SER A 30 9.89 7.15 -2.13
C SER A 30 9.38 8.37 -1.37
N LEU A 31 9.23 9.51 -2.07
CA LEU A 31 8.71 10.73 -1.47
C LEU A 31 7.28 10.53 -0.96
N THR A 32 6.45 9.81 -1.71
CA THR A 32 5.08 9.47 -1.30
C THR A 32 5.08 8.69 0.00
N SER A 33 5.81 7.56 0.05
CA SER A 33 5.87 6.72 1.26
C SER A 33 6.46 7.48 2.45
N PHE A 34 7.52 8.28 2.24
CA PHE A 34 8.07 9.17 3.27
C PHE A 34 7.01 10.14 3.79
N THR A 35 6.25 10.77 2.91
CA THR A 35 5.21 11.75 3.27
C THR A 35 4.08 11.09 4.06
N VAL A 36 3.59 9.94 3.61
CA VAL A 36 2.49 9.20 4.25
C VAL A 36 2.90 8.78 5.67
N VAL A 37 4.08 8.12 5.81
CA VAL A 37 4.57 7.65 7.11
C VAL A 37 4.90 8.82 8.04
N SER A 38 5.51 9.90 7.53
CA SER A 38 5.80 11.11 8.32
C SER A 38 4.52 11.80 8.82
N ARG A 39 3.46 11.84 7.99
CA ARG A 39 2.17 12.40 8.41
C ARG A 39 1.51 11.57 9.51
N LEU A 40 1.62 10.24 9.42
CA LEU A 40 1.14 9.34 10.46
C LEU A 40 1.89 9.57 11.79
N ALA A 41 3.23 9.65 11.73
CA ALA A 41 4.08 9.94 12.89
C ALA A 41 3.75 11.30 13.53
N LYS A 42 3.57 12.36 12.71
CA LYS A 42 3.19 13.70 13.21
C LYS A 42 1.83 13.74 13.89
N GLN A 43 0.92 12.80 13.59
CA GLN A 43 -0.36 12.64 14.26
C GLN A 43 -0.25 11.80 15.55
N GLY A 44 0.97 11.43 15.97
CA GLY A 44 1.20 10.59 17.15
C GLY A 44 0.85 9.11 16.96
N LYS A 45 0.60 8.67 15.72
CA LYS A 45 0.28 7.29 15.38
C LYS A 45 1.59 6.55 15.08
N LEU A 46 2.15 5.90 16.10
CA LEU A 46 3.44 5.22 16.07
C LEU A 46 3.21 3.70 16.20
N PRO A 47 3.05 2.95 15.10
CA PRO A 47 2.85 1.51 15.16
C PRO A 47 4.10 0.77 15.62
N ASN A 48 3.90 -0.32 16.36
CA ASN A 48 4.95 -1.27 16.71
C ASN A 48 4.95 -2.48 15.75
N THR A 49 3.84 -2.69 15.01
CA THR A 49 3.75 -3.70 13.95
C THR A 49 3.12 -3.05 12.71
N VAL A 50 3.69 -3.33 11.54
CA VAL A 50 3.18 -2.89 10.22
C VAL A 50 2.95 -4.09 9.32
N LEU A 51 1.76 -4.21 8.76
CA LEU A 51 1.39 -5.16 7.73
C LEU A 51 1.32 -4.38 6.39
N ASP A 52 2.35 -4.52 5.56
CA ASP A 52 2.49 -3.82 4.26
C ASP A 52 2.07 -4.75 3.13
N VAL A 53 0.82 -4.65 2.70
CA VAL A 53 0.23 -5.51 1.66
C VAL A 53 0.23 -4.78 0.33
N GLY A 54 0.95 -5.36 -0.65
CA GLY A 54 1.32 -4.71 -1.90
C GLY A 54 2.63 -3.92 -1.76
N ALA A 55 3.64 -4.54 -1.12
CA ALA A 55 4.89 -3.87 -0.77
C ALA A 55 5.76 -3.48 -1.98
N HIS A 56 5.49 -4.07 -3.16
CA HIS A 56 6.24 -3.86 -4.40
C HIS A 56 7.76 -4.00 -4.17
N THR A 57 8.56 -2.96 -4.43
CA THR A 57 10.01 -2.98 -4.18
C THR A 57 10.40 -2.44 -2.80
N GLY A 58 9.45 -2.29 -1.86
CA GLY A 58 9.68 -1.96 -0.45
C GLY A 58 9.70 -0.48 -0.10
N GLN A 59 9.03 0.37 -0.86
CA GLN A 59 9.01 1.81 -0.60
C GLN A 59 8.39 2.14 0.75
N PHE A 60 7.20 1.58 1.04
CA PHE A 60 6.51 1.82 2.29
C PHE A 60 7.16 1.03 3.45
N THR A 61 7.59 -0.21 3.19
CA THR A 61 8.37 -1.02 4.13
C THR A 61 9.59 -0.28 4.66
N VAL A 62 10.43 0.28 3.75
CA VAL A 62 11.65 1.02 4.13
C VAL A 62 11.29 2.29 4.90
N ALA A 63 10.28 3.04 4.46
CA ALA A 63 9.84 4.24 5.15
C ALA A 63 9.37 3.94 6.58
N SER A 64 8.58 2.88 6.76
CA SER A 64 8.10 2.43 8.08
C SER A 64 9.26 2.01 8.98
N ALA A 65 10.16 1.14 8.50
CA ALA A 65 11.30 0.67 9.27
C ALA A 65 12.29 1.79 9.66
N LYS A 66 12.34 2.89 8.88
CA LYS A 66 13.22 4.03 9.16
C LYS A 66 12.59 5.09 10.05
N LEU A 67 11.28 5.27 9.99
CA LEU A 67 10.58 6.33 10.73
C LEU A 67 9.91 5.84 12.02
N PHE A 68 9.70 4.53 12.17
CA PHE A 68 9.18 3.92 13.39
C PHE A 68 10.26 3.04 14.04
N PRO A 69 11.01 3.54 15.03
CA PRO A 69 12.10 2.80 15.66
C PRO A 69 11.65 1.47 16.27
N GLY A 70 12.30 0.36 15.89
CA GLY A 70 12.01 -0.97 16.40
C GLY A 70 10.69 -1.58 15.93
N VAL A 71 10.07 -1.02 14.90
CA VAL A 71 8.85 -1.56 14.30
C VAL A 71 9.11 -2.92 13.66
N GLU A 72 8.17 -3.85 13.83
CA GLU A 72 8.12 -5.11 13.09
C GLU A 72 7.32 -4.92 11.81
N VAL A 73 7.88 -5.29 10.65
CA VAL A 73 7.22 -5.11 9.35
C VAL A 73 7.05 -6.44 8.64
N HIS A 74 5.81 -6.74 8.26
CA HIS A 74 5.44 -7.90 7.44
C HIS A 74 5.04 -7.41 6.05
N SER A 75 5.86 -7.69 5.03
CA SER A 75 5.68 -7.17 3.67
C SER A 75 5.24 -8.27 2.71
N PHE A 76 4.14 -8.06 2.00
CA PHE A 76 3.54 -9.01 1.06
C PHE A 76 3.66 -8.48 -0.36
N GLU A 77 4.24 -9.29 -1.25
CA GLU A 77 4.41 -8.97 -2.66
C GLU A 77 4.41 -10.24 -3.50
N PRO A 78 3.47 -10.42 -4.45
CA PRO A 78 3.38 -11.63 -5.25
C PRO A 78 4.30 -11.67 -6.48
N VAL A 79 4.72 -10.51 -7.04
CA VAL A 79 5.49 -10.45 -8.29
C VAL A 79 6.96 -10.85 -8.04
N PRO A 80 7.48 -11.94 -8.64
CA PRO A 80 8.81 -12.46 -8.31
C PRO A 80 9.94 -11.43 -8.42
N HIS A 81 9.96 -10.65 -9.52
CA HIS A 81 10.97 -9.61 -9.72
C HIS A 81 10.89 -8.48 -8.68
N SER A 82 9.68 -8.10 -8.25
CA SER A 82 9.48 -7.13 -7.18
C SER A 82 9.95 -7.69 -5.83
N VAL A 83 9.68 -8.97 -5.55
CA VAL A 83 10.15 -9.67 -4.34
C VAL A 83 11.67 -9.69 -4.25
N GLU A 84 12.38 -9.99 -5.34
CA GLU A 84 13.86 -9.96 -5.34
C GLU A 84 14.39 -8.57 -4.99
N ARG A 85 13.80 -7.53 -5.58
CA ARG A 85 14.16 -6.14 -5.29
C ARG A 85 13.81 -5.74 -3.87
N LEU A 86 12.62 -6.12 -3.39
CA LEU A 86 12.18 -5.89 -2.01
C LEU A 86 13.20 -6.49 -1.04
N ARG A 87 13.51 -7.78 -1.16
CA ARG A 87 14.51 -8.48 -0.32
C ARG A 87 15.86 -7.78 -0.32
N LYS A 88 16.34 -7.34 -1.48
CA LYS A 88 17.59 -6.57 -1.60
C LYS A 88 17.50 -5.24 -0.83
N ASN A 89 16.40 -4.49 -1.01
CA ASN A 89 16.23 -3.18 -0.41
C ASN A 89 16.07 -3.24 1.12
N VAL A 90 15.52 -4.34 1.66
CA VAL A 90 15.33 -4.50 3.11
C VAL A 90 16.42 -5.33 3.79
N SER A 91 17.41 -5.85 3.05
CA SER A 91 18.42 -6.80 3.55
C SER A 91 19.25 -6.32 4.75
N LYS A 92 19.32 -5.02 4.98
CA LYS A 92 20.01 -4.38 6.12
C LYS A 92 19.06 -3.78 7.15
N LEU A 93 17.76 -4.05 7.04
CA LEU A 93 16.76 -3.62 7.99
C LEU A 93 16.42 -4.78 8.93
N GLU A 94 16.40 -4.48 10.23
CA GLU A 94 15.99 -5.44 11.25
C GLU A 94 14.46 -5.56 11.27
N HIS A 95 13.96 -6.69 11.73
CA HIS A 95 12.52 -6.95 11.96
C HIS A 95 11.63 -6.80 10.72
N VAL A 96 12.15 -7.08 9.51
CA VAL A 96 11.37 -7.11 8.27
C VAL A 96 11.25 -8.54 7.75
N THR A 97 10.01 -9.02 7.62
CA THR A 97 9.69 -10.33 7.03
C THR A 97 9.02 -10.14 5.68
N VAL A 98 9.51 -10.84 4.64
CA VAL A 98 8.98 -10.75 3.26
C VAL A 98 8.26 -12.03 2.89
N TYR A 99 6.99 -11.89 2.51
CA TYR A 99 6.09 -12.95 2.08
C TYR A 99 5.89 -12.87 0.56
N PRO A 100 6.36 -13.86 -0.23
CA PRO A 100 6.32 -13.82 -1.70
C PRO A 100 4.99 -14.39 -2.26
N PHE A 101 3.87 -13.87 -1.81
CA PHE A 101 2.53 -14.25 -2.28
C PHE A 101 1.53 -13.11 -2.06
N ALA A 102 0.40 -13.18 -2.77
CA ALA A 102 -0.71 -12.25 -2.62
C ALA A 102 -1.58 -12.60 -1.41
N LEU A 103 -2.38 -11.62 -0.96
CA LEU A 103 -3.42 -11.83 0.04
C LEU A 103 -4.80 -11.61 -0.60
N GLY A 104 -5.76 -12.46 -0.22
CA GLY A 104 -7.12 -12.43 -0.71
C GLY A 104 -8.11 -13.03 0.28
N ASP A 105 -9.31 -13.35 -0.20
CA ASP A 105 -10.41 -13.91 0.61
C ASP A 105 -10.32 -15.43 0.84
N ARG A 106 -9.45 -16.13 0.09
CA ARG A 106 -9.23 -17.57 0.16
C ARG A 106 -7.81 -17.95 -0.23
N GLU A 107 -7.39 -19.14 0.15
CA GLU A 107 -6.13 -19.74 -0.27
C GLU A 107 -6.26 -20.32 -1.68
N GLY A 108 -5.16 -20.30 -2.44
CA GLY A 108 -5.10 -20.87 -3.79
C GLY A 108 -4.09 -20.18 -4.69
N GLU A 109 -4.38 -20.17 -5.97
CA GLU A 109 -3.62 -19.46 -7.00
C GLU A 109 -4.58 -18.56 -7.79
N LEU A 110 -4.09 -17.41 -8.21
CA LEU A 110 -4.83 -16.45 -9.02
C LEU A 110 -3.92 -15.90 -10.13
N THR A 111 -4.55 -15.56 -11.25
CA THR A 111 -3.86 -14.89 -12.35
C THR A 111 -3.67 -13.41 -12.01
N LEU A 112 -2.43 -12.97 -11.92
CA LEU A 112 -2.05 -11.56 -11.76
C LEU A 112 -1.68 -10.97 -13.13
N ARG A 113 -2.27 -9.84 -13.46
CA ARG A 113 -1.99 -9.05 -14.67
C ARG A 113 -0.85 -8.07 -14.37
N VAL A 114 0.30 -8.34 -14.97
CA VAL A 114 1.48 -7.48 -14.80
C VAL A 114 1.39 -6.32 -15.79
N ASN A 115 1.45 -5.10 -15.28
CA ASN A 115 1.44 -3.90 -16.07
C ASN A 115 2.86 -3.43 -16.45
N ALA A 116 2.97 -2.59 -17.50
CA ALA A 116 4.23 -1.97 -17.92
C ALA A 116 4.88 -1.18 -16.76
N ASP A 117 4.06 -0.54 -15.91
CA ASP A 117 4.47 -0.09 -14.58
C ASP A 117 4.04 -1.16 -13.57
N SER A 118 4.99 -1.91 -13.06
CA SER A 118 4.73 -3.05 -12.16
C SER A 118 4.03 -2.67 -10.85
N GLN A 119 4.06 -1.39 -10.45
CA GLN A 119 3.30 -0.87 -9.30
C GLN A 119 1.78 -0.92 -9.53
N GLN A 120 1.35 -0.99 -10.79
CA GLN A 120 -0.06 -1.03 -11.19
C GLN A 120 -0.50 -2.44 -11.60
N SER A 121 0.24 -3.47 -11.19
CA SER A 121 -0.14 -4.86 -11.44
C SER A 121 -1.28 -5.28 -10.53
N SER A 122 -2.32 -5.93 -11.09
CA SER A 122 -3.54 -6.28 -10.38
C SER A 122 -4.05 -7.67 -10.73
N ILE A 123 -4.78 -8.28 -9.83
CA ILE A 123 -5.60 -9.47 -10.10
C ILE A 123 -6.81 -9.10 -10.98
N LEU A 124 -7.33 -7.88 -10.81
CA LEU A 124 -8.48 -7.39 -11.57
C LEU A 124 -8.05 -6.79 -12.93
N PRO A 125 -8.88 -6.89 -13.99
CA PRO A 125 -8.63 -6.20 -15.24
C PRO A 125 -8.69 -4.68 -15.09
N LEU A 126 -7.92 -3.94 -15.88
CA LEU A 126 -8.02 -2.48 -15.93
C LEU A 126 -9.42 -2.05 -16.41
N ALA A 127 -10.04 -1.11 -15.71
CA ALA A 127 -11.28 -0.48 -16.13
C ALA A 127 -11.05 0.50 -17.30
N GLN A 128 -12.08 0.79 -18.09
CA GLN A 128 -12.00 1.74 -19.21
C GLN A 128 -11.59 3.14 -18.71
N ALA A 129 -12.14 3.59 -17.56
CA ALA A 129 -11.80 4.88 -16.97
C ALA A 129 -10.29 5.04 -16.68
N ARG A 130 -9.58 3.96 -16.28
CA ARG A 130 -8.13 3.97 -16.08
C ARG A 130 -7.38 4.11 -17.39
N ARG A 131 -7.80 3.36 -18.42
CA ARG A 131 -7.20 3.43 -19.77
C ARG A 131 -7.32 4.84 -20.38
N ASP A 132 -8.46 5.50 -20.17
CA ASP A 132 -8.72 6.85 -20.69
C ASP A 132 -7.88 7.91 -19.93
N ALA A 133 -7.78 7.78 -18.60
CA ALA A 133 -7.02 8.71 -17.76
C ALA A 133 -5.50 8.53 -17.92
N PHE A 134 -5.04 7.30 -18.13
CA PHE A 134 -3.63 6.92 -18.21
C PHE A 134 -3.36 6.02 -19.42
N PRO A 135 -3.20 6.57 -20.62
CA PRO A 135 -3.01 5.78 -21.85
C PRO A 135 -1.77 4.89 -21.87
N SER A 136 -0.80 5.13 -20.98
CA SER A 136 0.37 4.28 -20.78
C SER A 136 0.10 3.06 -19.91
N ALA A 137 -1.02 3.03 -19.17
CA ALA A 137 -1.41 1.88 -18.37
C ALA A 137 -1.86 0.74 -19.28
N ARG A 138 -1.06 -0.33 -19.33
CA ARG A 138 -1.35 -1.49 -20.15
C ARG A 138 -0.81 -2.75 -19.54
N GLU A 139 -1.58 -3.80 -19.59
CA GLU A 139 -1.15 -5.15 -19.28
C GLU A 139 -0.06 -5.59 -20.26
N THR A 140 1.00 -6.20 -19.78
CA THR A 140 2.11 -6.71 -20.57
C THR A 140 2.07 -8.24 -20.69
N HIS A 141 1.79 -8.91 -19.57
CA HIS A 141 1.68 -10.37 -19.49
C HIS A 141 0.94 -10.76 -18.20
N GLN A 142 0.62 -12.03 -18.08
CA GLN A 142 -0.04 -12.61 -16.92
C GLN A 142 0.88 -13.64 -16.27
N ILE A 143 0.80 -13.74 -14.95
CA ILE A 143 1.51 -14.76 -14.16
C ILE A 143 0.53 -15.37 -13.15
N GLU A 144 0.73 -16.65 -12.84
CA GLU A 144 0.05 -17.28 -11.72
C GLU A 144 0.79 -16.97 -10.41
N VAL A 145 0.05 -16.53 -9.40
CA VAL A 145 0.60 -16.20 -8.08
C VAL A 145 -0.14 -16.95 -6.99
N LYS A 146 0.60 -17.37 -5.97
CA LYS A 146 0.01 -17.95 -4.76
C LYS A 146 -0.75 -16.88 -3.99
N VAL A 147 -1.87 -17.29 -3.40
CA VAL A 147 -2.72 -16.44 -2.55
C VAL A 147 -2.93 -17.13 -1.21
N SER A 148 -2.83 -16.36 -0.14
CA SER A 148 -3.25 -16.77 1.19
C SER A 148 -4.20 -15.73 1.79
N THR A 149 -4.62 -15.92 3.03
CA THR A 149 -5.45 -14.95 3.74
C THR A 149 -4.67 -14.34 4.91
N LEU A 150 -4.99 -13.09 5.29
CA LEU A 150 -4.41 -12.47 6.48
C LEU A 150 -4.61 -13.36 7.72
N ASP A 151 -5.82 -13.90 7.89
CA ASP A 151 -6.15 -14.72 9.05
C ASP A 151 -5.34 -16.03 9.10
N ARG A 152 -5.02 -16.61 7.95
CA ARG A 152 -4.18 -17.82 7.87
C ARG A 152 -2.74 -17.52 8.20
N VAL A 153 -2.19 -16.44 7.63
CA VAL A 153 -0.77 -16.06 7.84
C VAL A 153 -0.50 -15.70 9.30
N PHE A 154 -1.43 -14.98 9.93
CA PHE A 154 -1.25 -14.47 11.29
C PHE A 154 -1.95 -15.31 12.37
N ALA A 155 -2.40 -16.55 12.02
CA ALA A 155 -2.88 -17.49 13.00
C ALA A 155 -1.77 -17.84 13.99
N GLY A 156 -1.97 -17.53 15.27
CA GLY A 156 -0.99 -17.80 16.34
C GLY A 156 0.24 -16.89 16.37
N ILE A 157 0.28 -15.83 15.55
CA ILE A 157 1.30 -14.79 15.63
C ILE A 157 0.77 -13.63 16.48
N ASP A 158 1.48 -13.28 17.52
CA ASP A 158 1.15 -12.12 18.35
C ASP A 158 1.74 -10.85 17.77
N PHE A 159 0.90 -9.83 17.58
CA PHE A 159 1.33 -8.51 17.16
C PHE A 159 1.71 -7.66 18.40
N ARG A 160 2.66 -6.78 18.21
CA ARG A 160 2.97 -5.70 19.17
C ARG A 160 2.13 -4.47 18.80
N PRO A 161 1.07 -4.15 19.57
CA PRO A 161 0.26 -2.97 19.28
C PRO A 161 1.03 -1.67 19.57
N PRO A 162 0.65 -0.55 18.91
CA PRO A 162 -0.38 -0.42 17.90
C PRO A 162 0.01 -1.07 16.57
N VAL A 163 -0.99 -1.62 15.86
CA VAL A 163 -0.81 -2.31 14.58
C VAL A 163 -1.34 -1.44 13.45
N LEU A 164 -0.50 -1.25 12.43
CA LEU A 164 -0.87 -0.58 11.18
C LEU A 164 -1.00 -1.61 10.06
N LEU A 165 -2.13 -1.61 9.38
CA LEU A 165 -2.33 -2.30 8.11
C LEU A 165 -2.26 -1.28 6.97
N LYS A 166 -1.42 -1.53 5.95
CA LYS A 166 -1.48 -0.83 4.67
C LYS A 166 -2.00 -1.80 3.61
N LEU A 167 -3.02 -1.40 2.86
CA LEU A 167 -3.53 -2.09 1.68
C LEU A 167 -3.35 -1.22 0.44
N ASP A 168 -2.57 -1.73 -0.52
CA ASP A 168 -2.32 -1.14 -1.81
C ASP A 168 -2.16 -2.29 -2.81
N VAL A 169 -3.27 -2.91 -3.11
CA VAL A 169 -3.35 -4.16 -3.91
C VAL A 169 -4.10 -3.97 -5.22
N GLN A 170 -4.18 -2.71 -5.62
CA GLN A 170 -4.64 -2.30 -6.95
C GLN A 170 -6.03 -2.85 -7.28
N GLY A 171 -6.99 -2.50 -6.41
CA GLY A 171 -8.41 -2.83 -6.55
C GLY A 171 -8.86 -4.10 -5.81
N TYR A 172 -7.92 -4.89 -5.25
CA TYR A 172 -8.23 -6.16 -4.57
C TYR A 172 -8.39 -6.01 -3.04
N GLU A 173 -8.54 -4.78 -2.53
CA GLU A 173 -8.59 -4.43 -1.11
C GLU A 173 -9.75 -5.12 -0.39
N ALA A 174 -10.95 -5.14 -0.98
CA ALA A 174 -12.13 -5.79 -0.40
C ALA A 174 -11.93 -7.30 -0.20
N HIS A 175 -11.31 -7.98 -1.16
CA HIS A 175 -10.98 -9.41 -1.05
C HIS A 175 -9.94 -9.65 0.04
N THR A 176 -8.91 -8.81 0.12
CA THR A 176 -7.89 -8.91 1.17
C THR A 176 -8.50 -8.72 2.56
N MET A 177 -9.38 -7.75 2.73
CA MET A 177 -10.13 -7.54 3.98
C MET A 177 -11.07 -8.71 4.31
N GLY A 178 -11.68 -9.32 3.29
CA GLY A 178 -12.53 -10.51 3.44
C GLY A 178 -11.79 -11.70 4.06
N GLY A 179 -10.51 -11.89 3.69
CA GLY A 179 -9.63 -12.93 4.26
C GLY A 179 -8.96 -12.55 5.57
N GLY A 180 -9.29 -11.39 6.15
CA GLY A 180 -8.62 -10.84 7.33
C GLY A 180 -9.54 -10.49 8.50
N THR A 181 -10.70 -11.09 8.62
CA THR A 181 -11.72 -10.71 9.62
C THR A 181 -11.18 -10.73 11.05
N LYS A 182 -10.43 -11.78 11.44
CA LYS A 182 -9.83 -11.89 12.78
C LYS A 182 -8.59 -10.98 12.92
N THR A 183 -7.77 -10.90 11.88
CA THR A 183 -6.59 -10.05 11.86
C THR A 183 -6.97 -8.58 11.98
N LEU A 184 -8.01 -8.15 11.25
CA LEU A 184 -8.52 -6.78 11.31
C LEU A 184 -8.99 -6.37 12.70
N GLN A 185 -9.48 -7.29 13.54
CA GLN A 185 -9.84 -6.98 14.94
C GLN A 185 -8.65 -6.57 15.79
N ARG A 186 -7.43 -6.86 15.37
CA ARG A 186 -6.15 -6.57 16.05
C ARG A 186 -5.42 -5.37 15.45
N VAL A 187 -5.99 -4.74 14.43
CA VAL A 187 -5.44 -3.55 13.74
C VAL A 187 -5.97 -2.29 14.37
N ASP A 188 -5.11 -1.34 14.70
CA ASP A 188 -5.47 -0.04 15.27
C ASP A 188 -5.63 1.04 14.21
N TYR A 189 -4.79 0.99 13.16
CA TYR A 189 -4.78 1.94 12.05
C TYR A 189 -4.79 1.18 10.73
N ALA A 190 -5.53 1.66 9.75
CA ALA A 190 -5.45 1.15 8.39
C ALA A 190 -5.23 2.29 7.40
N ILE A 191 -4.28 2.12 6.48
CA ILE A 191 -4.10 2.97 5.31
C ILE A 191 -4.53 2.14 4.09
N ILE A 192 -5.53 2.62 3.37
CA ILE A 192 -6.07 1.91 2.20
C ILE A 192 -5.95 2.84 1.00
N GLU A 193 -5.30 2.37 -0.08
CA GLU A 193 -5.39 3.06 -1.37
C GLU A 193 -6.83 2.92 -1.88
N ALA A 194 -7.50 4.04 -2.11
CA ALA A 194 -8.92 4.08 -2.39
C ALA A 194 -9.22 4.99 -3.58
N SER A 195 -9.90 4.44 -4.58
CA SER A 195 -10.29 5.17 -5.79
C SER A 195 -11.67 5.83 -5.62
N PHE A 196 -11.81 7.06 -6.12
CA PHE A 196 -13.12 7.73 -6.21
C PHE A 196 -13.95 7.20 -7.37
N LYS A 197 -13.30 6.70 -8.41
CA LYS A 197 -13.90 5.98 -9.54
C LYS A 197 -13.12 4.72 -9.77
N PRO A 198 -13.77 3.57 -10.02
CA PRO A 198 -13.08 2.31 -10.22
C PRO A 198 -12.02 2.40 -11.32
N THR A 199 -10.80 1.99 -11.00
CA THR A 199 -9.66 1.92 -11.90
C THR A 199 -9.45 0.52 -12.45
N TYR A 200 -10.00 -0.46 -11.73
CA TYR A 200 -10.07 -1.86 -12.11
C TYR A 200 -11.52 -2.33 -12.14
N GLU A 201 -11.81 -3.37 -12.94
CA GLU A 201 -13.16 -3.92 -13.06
C GLU A 201 -13.56 -4.63 -11.75
N GLY A 202 -14.65 -4.18 -11.12
CA GLY A 202 -15.12 -4.71 -9.84
C GLY A 202 -14.40 -4.15 -8.61
N GLU A 203 -13.50 -3.18 -8.78
CA GLU A 203 -12.87 -2.47 -7.67
C GLU A 203 -13.91 -1.71 -6.84
N PRO A 204 -13.84 -1.80 -5.49
CA PRO A 204 -14.67 -0.99 -4.62
C PRO A 204 -14.26 0.48 -4.68
N THR A 205 -15.23 1.39 -4.67
CA THR A 205 -14.96 2.83 -4.52
C THR A 205 -14.55 3.16 -3.09
N PHE A 206 -14.01 4.38 -2.88
CA PHE A 206 -13.75 4.89 -1.52
C PHE A 206 -14.99 4.77 -0.61
N MET A 207 -16.18 5.08 -1.13
CA MET A 207 -17.41 5.00 -0.32
C MET A 207 -17.76 3.57 0.09
N ASP A 208 -17.49 2.59 -0.78
CA ASP A 208 -17.69 1.18 -0.46
C ASP A 208 -16.69 0.71 0.59
N LEU A 209 -15.40 1.05 0.42
CA LEU A 209 -14.35 0.75 1.40
C LEU A 209 -14.62 1.42 2.75
N ALA A 210 -15.07 2.68 2.76
CA ALA A 210 -15.39 3.39 3.99
C ALA A 210 -16.54 2.70 4.76
N ARG A 211 -17.59 2.25 4.05
CA ARG A 211 -18.68 1.48 4.66
C ARG A 211 -18.19 0.14 5.20
N MET A 212 -17.37 -0.60 4.42
CA MET A 212 -16.79 -1.86 4.87
C MET A 212 -15.90 -1.70 6.11
N MET A 213 -15.16 -0.60 6.21
CA MET A 213 -14.34 -0.28 7.38
C MET A 213 -15.19 0.13 8.58
N GLU A 214 -16.27 0.88 8.36
CA GLU A 214 -17.22 1.25 9.42
C GLU A 214 -17.89 0.01 10.06
N GLU A 215 -18.28 -0.98 9.26
CA GLU A 215 -18.80 -2.27 9.72
C GLU A 215 -17.80 -3.10 10.55
N ARG A 216 -16.50 -2.71 10.52
CA ARG A 216 -15.40 -3.34 11.26
C ARG A 216 -14.84 -2.46 12.37
N ASP A 217 -15.68 -1.51 12.87
CA ASP A 217 -15.35 -0.57 13.94
C ASP A 217 -14.19 0.40 13.62
N PHE A 218 -14.00 0.75 12.36
CA PHE A 218 -13.10 1.85 11.98
C PHE A 218 -13.91 3.09 11.59
N ARG A 219 -13.27 4.25 11.71
CA ARG A 219 -13.74 5.51 11.13
C ARG A 219 -12.70 6.06 10.17
N PHE A 220 -13.15 6.65 9.09
CA PHE A 220 -12.27 7.46 8.24
C PHE A 220 -11.79 8.69 9.02
N GLU A 221 -10.48 8.92 9.01
CA GLU A 221 -9.87 10.06 9.73
C GLU A 221 -9.52 11.18 8.76
N CYS A 222 -8.69 10.91 7.78
CA CYS A 222 -8.26 11.87 6.77
C CYS A 222 -7.54 11.18 5.59
N PRO A 223 -7.38 11.88 4.44
CA PRO A 223 -6.43 11.46 3.42
C PRO A 223 -4.99 11.77 3.89
N LEU A 224 -4.10 10.80 3.77
CA LEU A 224 -2.66 11.00 4.00
C LEU A 224 -1.96 11.50 2.74
N ASN A 225 -2.46 11.12 1.56
CA ASN A 225 -1.99 11.58 0.27
C ASN A 225 -3.13 11.50 -0.74
N CYS A 226 -3.09 12.31 -1.79
CA CYS A 226 -4.07 12.32 -2.88
C CYS A 226 -3.35 12.32 -4.22
N TYR A 227 -3.88 11.58 -5.17
CA TYR A 227 -3.38 11.48 -6.53
C TYR A 227 -4.36 12.15 -7.49
N ALA A 228 -3.88 13.14 -8.22
CA ALA A 228 -4.68 13.86 -9.21
C ALA A 228 -4.30 13.44 -10.63
N VAL A 229 -5.28 13.43 -11.52
CA VAL A 229 -5.02 13.30 -12.96
C VAL A 229 -4.23 14.52 -13.44
N PRO A 230 -3.04 14.37 -14.04
CA PRO A 230 -2.12 15.47 -14.30
C PRO A 230 -2.68 16.64 -15.12
N ARG A 231 -3.62 16.38 -16.02
CA ARG A 231 -4.19 17.41 -16.91
C ARG A 231 -5.42 18.11 -16.36
N SER A 232 -6.21 17.41 -15.55
CA SER A 232 -7.50 17.94 -15.06
C SER A 232 -7.46 18.39 -13.62
N GLY A 233 -6.45 17.99 -12.84
CA GLY A 233 -6.38 18.23 -11.40
C GLY A 233 -7.43 17.45 -10.58
N VAL A 234 -8.27 16.64 -11.23
CA VAL A 234 -9.28 15.83 -10.57
C VAL A 234 -8.59 14.77 -9.70
N ILE A 235 -8.93 14.73 -8.41
CA ILE A 235 -8.44 13.69 -7.51
C ILE A 235 -9.06 12.36 -7.93
N PHE A 236 -8.21 11.38 -8.12
CA PHE A 236 -8.56 10.07 -8.67
C PHE A 236 -8.49 8.98 -7.60
N GLU A 237 -7.42 9.01 -6.81
CA GLU A 237 -7.14 8.06 -5.73
C GLU A 237 -6.59 8.79 -4.52
N MET A 238 -6.66 8.17 -3.35
CA MET A 238 -6.01 8.65 -2.13
C MET A 238 -5.53 7.50 -1.25
N ASP A 239 -4.51 7.78 -0.43
CA ASP A 239 -4.15 6.96 0.73
C ASP A 239 -5.07 7.37 1.90
N ALA A 240 -6.14 6.63 2.12
CA ALA A 240 -7.15 6.91 3.14
C ALA A 240 -6.75 6.32 4.50
N LEU A 241 -6.65 7.16 5.52
CA LEU A 241 -6.40 6.72 6.89
C LEU A 241 -7.73 6.39 7.59
N PHE A 242 -7.81 5.18 8.12
CA PHE A 242 -8.86 4.73 9.00
C PHE A 242 -8.29 4.43 10.39
N VAL A 243 -9.03 4.77 11.42
CA VAL A 243 -8.66 4.57 12.83
C VAL A 243 -9.75 3.77 13.51
N ARG A 244 -9.35 2.78 14.31
CA ARG A 244 -10.29 1.98 15.09
C ARG A 244 -11.06 2.87 16.06
N ARG A 245 -12.36 2.66 16.16
CA ARG A 245 -13.19 3.28 17.20
C ARG A 245 -12.82 2.68 18.57
N SER A 246 -12.60 3.55 19.55
CA SER A 246 -12.34 3.19 20.96
C SER A 246 -13.64 2.77 21.66
#